data_fef5de7f6fa8c32d505e188ac8242005
#
_entry.id   fef5de7f6fa8c32d505e188ac8242005
#
_cell.length_a   1.000
_cell.length_b   1.000
_cell.length_c   1.000
_cell.angle_alpha   90.00
_cell.angle_beta   90.00
_cell.angle_gamma   90.00
#
_symmetry.space_group_name_H-M   'P 1'
#
loop_
_entity.id
_entity.type
_entity.pdbx_description
1 polymer ?
#
loop_
_entity_poly.entity_id
_entity_poly.type
_entity_poly.pdbx_seq_one_letter_code
_entity_poly.pdbx_strand_id
1 'polypeptide(L)'
;MAIAIAWNLLFSKDAGPVNQILGLFGVDDPPGWTASSDWAMPGVIIVGVWREMGYYMLLFLAGLQTVPPELHEAARIDGATAWQRFRNVTLPCLRPTTFFVTVMLTIGSFKVFDLILVMTNGGPGQSTLVLSQYIYQKGLVENRFGYASAISVVLFALCMAVTVVQFAVNRRRSS
;
A
#
# COMPACT_ATOMS: atom_id res chain seq x y z
N MET A 1 -14.55 -1.65 -3.56
CA MET A 1 -15.68 -1.01 -2.85
C MET A 1 -16.23 -1.86 -1.70
N ALA A 2 -16.63 -3.13 -1.87
CA ALA A 2 -17.16 -3.96 -0.76
C ALA A 2 -16.28 -4.02 0.49
N ILE A 3 -14.97 -4.22 0.31
CA ILE A 3 -13.99 -4.20 1.42
C ILE A 3 -14.03 -2.88 2.20
N ALA A 4 -14.10 -1.75 1.53
CA ALA A 4 -14.14 -0.44 2.18
C ALA A 4 -15.41 -0.25 3.03
N ILE A 5 -16.55 -0.75 2.54
CA ILE A 5 -17.81 -0.73 3.29
C ILE A 5 -17.74 -1.62 4.53
N ALA A 6 -17.22 -2.84 4.38
CA ALA A 6 -17.05 -3.77 5.51
C ALA A 6 -16.12 -3.17 6.58
N TRP A 7 -14.99 -2.58 6.19
CA TRP A 7 -14.09 -1.93 7.14
C TRP A 7 -14.67 -0.67 7.78
N ASN A 8 -15.53 0.09 7.08
CA ASN A 8 -16.26 1.20 7.70
C ASN A 8 -17.15 0.75 8.86
N LEU A 9 -17.79 -0.43 8.71
CA LEU A 9 -18.58 -1.00 9.81
C LEU A 9 -17.68 -1.46 10.97
N LEU A 10 -16.52 -2.09 10.65
CA LEU A 10 -15.56 -2.53 11.66
C LEU A 10 -14.93 -1.34 12.43
N PHE A 11 -14.73 -0.21 11.75
CA PHE A 11 -14.14 1.02 12.27
C PHE A 11 -15.17 2.01 12.85
N SER A 12 -16.45 1.64 12.93
CA SER A 12 -17.46 2.46 13.57
C SER A 12 -17.05 2.81 15.01
N LYS A 13 -17.15 4.10 15.40
CA LYS A 13 -16.64 4.56 16.69
C LYS A 13 -17.38 3.89 17.84
N ASP A 14 -18.70 3.82 17.75
CA ASP A 14 -19.56 3.39 18.87
C ASP A 14 -19.88 1.88 18.85
N ALA A 15 -20.03 1.30 17.67
CA ALA A 15 -20.48 -0.08 17.50
C ALA A 15 -19.43 -1.01 16.83
N GLY A 16 -18.30 -0.46 16.40
CA GLY A 16 -17.30 -1.21 15.65
C GLY A 16 -16.53 -2.21 16.53
N PRO A 17 -16.40 -3.49 16.09
CA PRO A 17 -15.69 -4.51 16.88
C PRO A 17 -14.23 -4.15 17.13
N VAL A 18 -13.58 -3.36 16.28
CA VAL A 18 -12.19 -2.92 16.48
C VAL A 18 -12.09 -2.06 17.75
N ASN A 19 -12.99 -1.10 17.94
CA ASN A 19 -13.01 -0.25 19.12
C ASN A 19 -13.47 -0.99 20.37
N GLN A 20 -14.36 -1.97 20.23
CA GLN A 20 -14.74 -2.83 21.35
C GLN A 20 -13.53 -3.65 21.86
N ILE A 21 -12.73 -4.21 20.95
CA ILE A 21 -11.50 -4.93 21.30
C ILE A 21 -10.50 -3.99 21.99
N LEU A 22 -10.29 -2.77 21.46
CA LEU A 22 -9.43 -1.77 22.11
C LEU A 22 -9.89 -1.41 23.51
N GLY A 23 -11.21 -1.29 23.73
CA GLY A 23 -11.79 -1.07 25.05
C GLY A 23 -11.47 -2.19 26.05
N LEU A 24 -11.42 -3.46 25.60
CA LEU A 24 -11.00 -4.59 26.43
C LEU A 24 -9.54 -4.49 26.88
N PHE A 25 -8.70 -3.81 26.12
CA PHE A 25 -7.30 -3.53 26.47
C PHE A 25 -7.10 -2.24 27.26
N GLY A 26 -8.19 -1.58 27.70
CA GLY A 26 -8.14 -0.40 28.56
C GLY A 26 -7.99 0.93 27.80
N VAL A 27 -8.36 0.98 26.53
CA VAL A 27 -8.40 2.23 25.76
C VAL A 27 -9.79 2.86 25.96
N ASP A 28 -9.88 3.86 26.85
CA ASP A 28 -11.14 4.50 27.21
C ASP A 28 -11.72 5.40 26.10
N ASP A 29 -10.85 6.02 25.26
CA ASP A 29 -11.29 6.82 24.11
C ASP A 29 -10.66 6.25 22.82
N PRO A 30 -11.31 5.25 22.21
CA PRO A 30 -10.80 4.62 21.01
C PRO A 30 -10.84 5.57 19.81
N PRO A 31 -9.91 5.40 18.83
CA PRO A 31 -9.80 6.26 17.68
C PRO A 31 -11.08 6.34 16.84
N GLY A 32 -11.41 7.54 16.38
CA GLY A 32 -12.40 7.72 15.31
C GLY A 32 -11.77 7.46 13.95
N TRP A 33 -11.57 6.19 13.58
CA TRP A 33 -10.80 5.73 12.41
C TRP A 33 -11.14 6.40 11.07
N THR A 34 -12.38 6.86 10.91
CA THR A 34 -12.84 7.55 9.69
C THR A 34 -13.43 8.93 9.99
N ALA A 35 -13.63 9.26 11.27
CA ALA A 35 -14.28 10.48 11.72
C ALA A 35 -13.32 11.52 12.31
N SER A 36 -12.08 11.14 12.65
CA SER A 36 -11.05 12.04 13.16
C SER A 36 -10.04 12.37 12.08
N SER A 37 -9.63 13.65 11.96
CA SER A 37 -8.61 14.08 11.00
C SER A 37 -7.27 13.39 11.21
N ASP A 38 -6.92 13.06 12.45
CA ASP A 38 -5.65 12.43 12.81
C ASP A 38 -5.64 10.93 12.47
N TRP A 39 -6.80 10.26 12.56
CA TRP A 39 -6.92 8.82 12.38
C TRP A 39 -7.47 8.39 11.02
N ALA A 40 -8.09 9.30 10.26
CA ALA A 40 -8.71 8.94 8.99
C ALA A 40 -7.69 8.41 7.95
N MET A 41 -6.55 9.07 7.78
CA MET A 41 -5.51 8.59 6.87
C MET A 41 -4.85 7.28 7.37
N PRO A 42 -4.42 7.15 8.64
CA PRO A 42 -3.99 5.87 9.20
C PRO A 42 -5.01 4.74 9.01
N GLY A 43 -6.29 4.99 9.23
CA GLY A 43 -7.36 4.01 9.00
C GLY A 43 -7.42 3.53 7.54
N VAL A 44 -7.39 4.46 6.59
CA VAL A 44 -7.34 4.13 5.16
C VAL A 44 -6.08 3.33 4.81
N ILE A 45 -4.91 3.69 5.37
CA ILE A 45 -3.65 2.98 5.12
C ILE A 45 -3.72 1.55 5.65
N ILE A 46 -4.23 1.33 6.86
CA ILE A 46 -4.38 -0.01 7.45
C ILE A 46 -5.21 -0.91 6.53
N VAL A 47 -6.36 -0.41 6.07
CA VAL A 47 -7.23 -1.17 5.17
C VAL A 47 -6.58 -1.40 3.81
N GLY A 48 -5.86 -0.41 3.29
CA GLY A 48 -5.10 -0.52 2.04
C GLY A 48 -4.03 -1.61 2.12
N VAL A 49 -3.22 -1.61 3.18
CA VAL A 49 -2.19 -2.63 3.41
C VAL A 49 -2.82 -4.00 3.55
N TRP A 50 -3.88 -4.14 4.34
CA TRP A 50 -4.59 -5.40 4.52
C TRP A 50 -5.15 -5.94 3.20
N ARG A 51 -5.74 -5.09 2.37
CA ARG A 51 -6.30 -5.46 1.06
C ARG A 51 -5.25 -6.00 0.11
N GLU A 52 -4.11 -5.33 0.04
CA GLU A 52 -3.05 -5.64 -0.92
C GLU A 52 -2.11 -6.76 -0.45
N MET A 53 -2.01 -6.99 0.86
CA MET A 53 -1.06 -7.91 1.47
C MET A 53 -1.13 -9.32 0.86
N GLY A 54 -2.34 -9.87 0.66
CA GLY A 54 -2.52 -11.20 0.10
C GLY A 54 -1.99 -11.34 -1.32
N TYR A 55 -2.23 -10.33 -2.17
CA TYR A 55 -1.74 -10.33 -3.54
C TYR A 55 -0.21 -10.30 -3.62
N TYR A 56 0.42 -9.40 -2.86
CA TYR A 56 1.87 -9.29 -2.85
C TYR A 56 2.54 -10.48 -2.16
N MET A 57 1.89 -11.09 -1.17
CA MET A 57 2.35 -12.34 -0.57
C MET A 57 2.44 -13.47 -1.61
N LEU A 58 1.44 -13.61 -2.49
CA LEU A 58 1.47 -14.60 -3.57
C LEU A 58 2.58 -14.33 -4.58
N LEU A 59 2.88 -13.06 -4.90
CA LEU A 59 4.00 -12.70 -5.78
C LEU A 59 5.35 -13.07 -5.16
N PHE A 60 5.53 -12.82 -3.85
CA PHE A 60 6.74 -13.23 -3.15
C PHE A 60 6.84 -14.75 -3.03
N LEU A 61 5.73 -15.46 -2.81
CA LEU A 61 5.71 -16.92 -2.78
C LEU A 61 6.14 -17.51 -4.14
N ALA A 62 5.61 -16.96 -5.25
CA ALA A 62 6.04 -17.35 -6.59
C ALA A 62 7.54 -17.06 -6.82
N GLY A 63 8.02 -15.89 -6.37
CA GLY A 63 9.44 -15.56 -6.42
C GLY A 63 10.31 -16.51 -5.60
N LEU A 64 9.87 -16.94 -4.43
CA LEU A 64 10.58 -17.92 -3.60
C LEU A 64 10.72 -19.28 -4.30
N GLN A 65 9.72 -19.69 -5.07
CA GLN A 65 9.78 -20.96 -5.82
C GLN A 65 10.80 -20.95 -6.96
N THR A 66 11.25 -19.77 -7.40
CA THR A 66 12.31 -19.67 -8.43
C THR A 66 13.73 -19.76 -7.86
N VAL A 67 13.89 -19.78 -6.55
CA VAL A 67 15.22 -19.88 -5.92
C VAL A 67 15.69 -21.33 -6.04
N PRO A 68 16.85 -21.59 -6.71
CA PRO A 68 17.37 -22.94 -6.89
C PRO A 68 17.69 -23.60 -5.54
N PRO A 69 17.19 -24.81 -5.26
CA PRO A 69 17.45 -25.50 -4.00
C PRO A 69 18.92 -25.77 -3.76
N GLU A 70 19.70 -25.93 -4.83
CA GLU A 70 21.15 -26.20 -4.78
C GLU A 70 21.91 -25.08 -4.08
N LEU A 71 21.48 -23.82 -4.21
CA LEU A 71 22.09 -22.68 -3.49
C LEU A 71 21.89 -22.79 -1.97
N HIS A 72 20.74 -23.29 -1.56
CA HIS A 72 20.47 -23.52 -0.13
C HIS A 72 21.26 -24.70 0.41
N GLU A 73 21.44 -25.75 -0.38
CA GLU A 73 22.22 -26.94 0.00
C GLU A 73 23.70 -26.59 0.10
N ALA A 74 24.27 -25.88 -0.89
CA ALA A 74 25.64 -25.41 -0.85
C ALA A 74 25.91 -24.56 0.40
N ALA A 75 25.05 -23.59 0.67
CA ALA A 75 25.18 -22.75 1.86
C ALA A 75 25.04 -23.53 3.18
N ARG A 76 24.30 -24.67 3.19
CA ARG A 76 24.25 -25.57 4.37
C ARG A 76 25.55 -26.34 4.56
N ILE A 77 26.17 -26.81 3.48
CA ILE A 77 27.49 -27.49 3.51
C ILE A 77 28.53 -26.51 4.03
N ASP A 78 28.48 -25.24 3.64
CA ASP A 78 29.36 -24.16 4.14
C ASP A 78 29.08 -23.77 5.60
N GLY A 79 28.15 -24.42 6.30
CA GLY A 79 27.82 -24.16 7.69
C GLY A 79 26.98 -22.89 7.92
N ALA A 80 26.35 -22.33 6.89
CA ALA A 80 25.53 -21.13 7.04
C ALA A 80 24.27 -21.39 7.86
N THR A 81 24.01 -20.53 8.84
CA THR A 81 22.77 -20.54 9.63
C THR A 81 21.54 -20.19 8.77
N ALA A 82 20.33 -20.46 9.26
CA ALA A 82 19.09 -20.15 8.55
C ALA A 82 18.99 -18.66 8.21
N TRP A 83 19.39 -17.77 9.13
CA TRP A 83 19.41 -16.32 8.88
C TRP A 83 20.44 -15.90 7.82
N GLN A 84 21.63 -16.51 7.83
CA GLN A 84 22.64 -16.26 6.80
C GLN A 84 22.17 -16.71 5.41
N ARG A 85 21.54 -17.89 5.31
CA ARG A 85 20.93 -18.36 4.05
C ARG A 85 19.84 -17.43 3.56
N PHE A 86 18.94 -16.99 4.46
CA PHE A 86 17.90 -16.03 4.10
C PHE A 86 18.52 -14.74 3.54
N ARG A 87 19.48 -14.16 4.26
CA ARG A 87 20.07 -12.86 3.89
C ARG A 87 20.98 -12.93 2.65
N ASN A 88 21.75 -14.01 2.49
CA ASN A 88 22.80 -14.11 1.47
C ASN A 88 22.37 -14.91 0.23
N VAL A 89 21.32 -15.73 0.32
CA VAL A 89 20.80 -16.52 -0.81
C VAL A 89 19.38 -16.06 -1.17
N THR A 90 18.42 -16.21 -0.26
CA THR A 90 17.01 -15.94 -0.57
C THR A 90 16.76 -14.49 -0.95
N LEU A 91 17.22 -13.54 -0.17
CA LEU A 91 16.98 -12.12 -0.37
C LEU A 91 17.61 -11.58 -1.67
N PRO A 92 18.85 -11.94 -2.04
CA PRO A 92 19.41 -11.61 -3.35
C PRO A 92 18.65 -12.23 -4.52
N CYS A 93 18.23 -13.48 -4.43
CA CYS A 93 17.43 -14.13 -5.47
C CYS A 93 16.05 -13.47 -5.65
N LEU A 94 15.49 -12.91 -4.59
CA LEU A 94 14.21 -12.19 -4.62
C LEU A 94 14.31 -10.73 -5.08
N ARG A 95 15.51 -10.20 -5.37
CA ARG A 95 15.67 -8.80 -5.81
C ARG A 95 14.78 -8.42 -6.99
N PRO A 96 14.65 -9.24 -8.07
CA PRO A 96 13.78 -8.89 -9.21
C PRO A 96 12.31 -8.80 -8.77
N THR A 97 11.83 -9.76 -7.98
CA THR A 97 10.46 -9.77 -7.44
C THR A 97 10.23 -8.56 -6.52
N THR A 98 11.16 -8.27 -5.62
CA THR A 98 11.08 -7.10 -4.72
C THR A 98 11.04 -5.80 -5.51
N PHE A 99 11.85 -5.66 -6.54
CA PHE A 99 11.84 -4.48 -7.41
C PHE A 99 10.49 -4.33 -8.11
N PHE A 100 9.98 -5.40 -8.72
CA PHE A 100 8.67 -5.39 -9.39
C PHE A 100 7.54 -5.00 -8.42
N VAL A 101 7.49 -5.64 -7.26
CA VAL A 101 6.50 -5.34 -6.20
C VAL A 101 6.61 -3.88 -5.75
N THR A 102 7.82 -3.36 -5.54
CA THR A 102 8.03 -1.96 -5.14
C THR A 102 7.50 -0.98 -6.18
N VAL A 103 7.74 -1.24 -7.48
CA VAL A 103 7.22 -0.40 -8.56
C VAL A 103 5.68 -0.44 -8.58
N MET A 104 5.09 -1.64 -8.50
CA MET A 104 3.63 -1.80 -8.52
C MET A 104 2.96 -1.14 -7.31
N LEU A 105 3.52 -1.31 -6.10
CA LEU A 105 3.03 -0.65 -4.88
C LEU A 105 3.11 0.87 -5.00
N THR A 106 4.20 1.40 -5.52
CA THR A 106 4.38 2.85 -5.68
C THR A 106 3.34 3.41 -6.64
N ILE A 107 3.17 2.82 -7.81
CA ILE A 107 2.14 3.26 -8.78
C ILE A 107 0.74 3.12 -8.17
N GLY A 108 0.47 2.00 -7.48
CA GLY A 108 -0.81 1.74 -6.81
C GLY A 108 -1.14 2.79 -5.75
N SER A 109 -0.16 3.22 -4.95
CA SER A 109 -0.37 4.22 -3.91
C SER A 109 -0.75 5.60 -4.45
N PHE A 110 -0.20 6.01 -5.60
CA PHE A 110 -0.59 7.26 -6.27
C PHE A 110 -1.98 7.18 -6.91
N LYS A 111 -2.45 5.99 -7.24
CA LYS A 111 -3.74 5.74 -7.90
C LYS A 111 -4.85 5.34 -6.95
N VAL A 112 -4.59 5.31 -5.64
CA VAL A 112 -5.63 4.97 -4.66
C VAL A 112 -6.79 5.97 -4.75
N PHE A 113 -7.99 5.46 -4.98
CA PHE A 113 -9.20 6.27 -5.19
C PHE A 113 -10.42 5.64 -4.51
N ASP A 114 -10.76 4.40 -4.90
CA ASP A 114 -11.96 3.70 -4.48
C ASP A 114 -12.07 3.53 -2.95
N LEU A 115 -10.96 3.28 -2.30
CA LEU A 115 -10.88 3.10 -0.87
C LEU A 115 -11.18 4.40 -0.13
N ILE A 116 -10.54 5.50 -0.54
CA ILE A 116 -10.72 6.83 0.06
C ILE A 116 -12.14 7.34 -0.20
N LEU A 117 -12.63 7.21 -1.44
CA LEU A 117 -13.98 7.64 -1.81
C LEU A 117 -15.05 7.00 -0.92
N VAL A 118 -14.93 5.69 -0.64
CA VAL A 118 -15.94 4.95 0.12
C VAL A 118 -15.75 5.09 1.63
N MET A 119 -14.51 5.11 2.12
CA MET A 119 -14.25 5.16 3.56
C MET A 119 -14.43 6.55 4.16
N THR A 120 -13.90 7.57 3.52
CA THR A 120 -13.79 8.91 4.10
C THR A 120 -14.32 10.01 3.20
N ASN A 121 -14.48 9.74 1.91
CA ASN A 121 -14.80 10.73 0.88
C ASN A 121 -13.87 11.96 0.91
N GLY A 122 -12.58 11.75 1.27
CA GLY A 122 -11.57 12.81 1.39
C GLY A 122 -11.54 13.50 2.75
N GLY A 123 -12.51 13.20 3.63
CA GLY A 123 -12.68 13.84 4.96
C GLY A 123 -11.99 13.10 6.12
N PRO A 124 -12.18 13.62 7.34
CA PRO A 124 -12.82 14.89 7.73
C PRO A 124 -12.06 16.12 7.19
N GLY A 125 -12.78 17.15 6.80
CA GLY A 125 -12.20 18.31 6.13
C GLY A 125 -11.57 17.90 4.79
N GLN A 126 -10.25 17.83 4.72
CA GLN A 126 -9.48 17.37 3.55
C GLN A 126 -8.32 16.43 3.97
N SER A 127 -8.42 15.81 5.16
CA SER A 127 -7.32 15.04 5.76
C SER A 127 -6.92 13.79 4.97
N THR A 128 -7.82 13.25 4.15
CA THR A 128 -7.57 12.09 3.31
C THR A 128 -7.71 12.40 1.81
N LEU A 129 -7.77 13.69 1.44
CA LEU A 129 -7.89 14.08 0.04
C LEU A 129 -6.60 13.80 -0.73
N VAL A 130 -6.64 12.87 -1.67
CA VAL A 130 -5.54 12.52 -2.57
C VAL A 130 -5.77 13.06 -3.98
N LEU A 131 -4.70 13.15 -4.78
CA LEU A 131 -4.78 13.71 -6.13
C LEU A 131 -5.80 12.99 -7.02
N SER A 132 -5.89 11.66 -6.95
CA SER A 132 -6.86 10.87 -7.73
C SER A 132 -8.31 11.24 -7.40
N GLN A 133 -8.62 11.44 -6.12
CA GLN A 133 -9.94 11.88 -5.69
C GLN A 133 -10.20 13.35 -6.04
N TYR A 134 -9.19 14.20 -5.93
CA TYR A 134 -9.30 15.61 -6.32
C TYR A 134 -9.59 15.77 -7.81
N ILE A 135 -8.95 14.96 -8.68
CA ILE A 135 -9.26 14.89 -10.12
C ILE A 135 -10.73 14.52 -10.34
N TYR A 136 -11.22 13.49 -9.64
CA TYR A 136 -12.63 13.07 -9.72
C TYR A 136 -13.58 14.21 -9.30
N GLN A 137 -13.31 14.85 -8.17
CA GLN A 137 -14.14 15.93 -7.65
C GLN A 137 -14.20 17.12 -8.61
N LYS A 138 -13.03 17.58 -9.12
CA LYS A 138 -12.96 18.71 -10.04
C LYS A 138 -13.53 18.37 -11.42
N GLY A 139 -13.28 17.16 -11.92
CA GLY A 139 -13.74 16.73 -13.25
C GLY A 139 -15.22 16.39 -13.28
N LEU A 140 -15.62 15.38 -12.49
CA LEU A 140 -16.95 14.78 -12.62
C LEU A 140 -18.00 15.41 -11.70
N VAL A 141 -17.61 15.95 -10.54
CA VAL A 141 -18.56 16.58 -9.63
C VAL A 141 -18.74 18.07 -9.97
N GLU A 142 -17.63 18.79 -10.19
CA GLU A 142 -17.65 20.22 -10.47
C GLU A 142 -17.71 20.56 -11.97
N ASN A 143 -17.65 19.55 -12.86
CA ASN A 143 -17.65 19.70 -14.33
C ASN A 143 -16.48 20.57 -14.88
N ARG A 144 -15.36 20.67 -14.14
CA ARG A 144 -14.17 21.44 -14.50
C ARG A 144 -13.15 20.56 -15.21
N PHE A 145 -13.51 19.99 -16.36
CA PHE A 145 -12.70 18.98 -17.07
C PHE A 145 -11.29 19.47 -17.43
N GLY A 146 -11.16 20.73 -17.89
CA GLY A 146 -9.83 21.27 -18.24
C GLY A 146 -8.87 21.30 -17.05
N TYR A 147 -9.36 21.71 -15.88
CA TYR A 147 -8.58 21.74 -14.65
C TYR A 147 -8.24 20.31 -14.15
N ALA A 148 -9.21 19.41 -14.16
CA ALA A 148 -9.00 18.01 -13.81
C ALA A 148 -7.98 17.32 -14.72
N SER A 149 -8.03 17.60 -16.03
CA SER A 149 -7.05 17.10 -17.01
C SER A 149 -5.64 17.61 -16.71
N ALA A 150 -5.48 18.88 -16.36
CA ALA A 150 -4.18 19.43 -15.99
C ALA A 150 -3.60 18.72 -14.76
N ILE A 151 -4.41 18.49 -13.72
CA ILE A 151 -3.97 17.73 -12.52
C ILE A 151 -3.63 16.28 -12.87
N SER A 152 -4.39 15.65 -13.77
CA SER A 152 -4.11 14.28 -14.24
C SER A 152 -2.75 14.17 -14.93
N VAL A 153 -2.38 15.19 -15.75
CA VAL A 153 -1.05 15.24 -16.37
C VAL A 153 0.05 15.40 -15.32
N VAL A 154 -0.17 16.21 -14.29
CA VAL A 154 0.79 16.34 -13.16
C VAL A 154 0.94 15.01 -12.43
N LEU A 155 -0.16 14.33 -12.10
CA LEU A 155 -0.11 13.01 -11.45
C LEU A 155 0.62 11.99 -12.31
N PHE A 156 0.37 11.97 -13.61
CA PHE A 156 1.06 11.10 -14.56
C PHE A 156 2.57 11.38 -14.59
N ALA A 157 2.95 12.65 -14.72
CA ALA A 157 4.36 13.06 -14.72
C ALA A 157 5.07 12.67 -13.43
N LEU A 158 4.40 12.81 -12.28
CA LEU A 158 4.93 12.42 -10.97
C LEU A 158 5.14 10.90 -10.89
N CYS A 159 4.15 10.10 -11.30
CA CYS A 159 4.29 8.64 -11.35
C CYS A 159 5.43 8.20 -12.28
N MET A 160 5.54 8.83 -13.47
CA MET A 160 6.63 8.58 -14.41
C MET A 160 8.00 8.91 -13.79
N ALA A 161 8.14 10.08 -13.18
CA ALA A 161 9.39 10.51 -12.56
C ALA A 161 9.85 9.52 -11.48
N VAL A 162 8.93 9.14 -10.57
CA VAL A 162 9.25 8.16 -9.51
C VAL A 162 9.62 6.80 -10.09
N THR A 163 8.89 6.33 -11.10
CA THR A 163 9.19 5.06 -11.78
C THR A 163 10.56 5.09 -12.44
N VAL A 164 10.90 6.15 -13.18
CA VAL A 164 12.21 6.32 -13.81
C VAL A 164 13.33 6.31 -12.76
N VAL A 165 13.14 7.00 -11.64
CA VAL A 165 14.12 6.99 -10.53
C VAL A 165 14.30 5.59 -9.97
N GLN A 166 13.22 4.83 -9.76
CA GLN A 166 13.29 3.44 -9.27
C GLN A 166 14.09 2.54 -10.24
N PHE A 167 13.84 2.65 -11.55
CA PHE A 167 14.60 1.90 -12.55
C PHE A 167 16.07 2.31 -12.59
N ALA A 168 16.39 3.60 -12.51
CA ALA A 168 17.75 4.10 -12.48
C ALA A 168 18.53 3.59 -11.25
N VAL A 169 17.89 3.60 -10.07
CA VAL A 169 18.48 3.07 -8.83
C VAL A 169 18.69 1.56 -8.92
N ASN A 170 17.72 0.82 -9.46
CA ASN A 170 17.84 -0.62 -9.58
C ASN A 170 18.98 -1.02 -10.54
N ARG A 171 19.11 -0.32 -11.66
CA ARG A 171 20.20 -0.57 -12.63
C ARG A 171 21.59 -0.40 -12.00
N ARG A 172 21.78 0.61 -11.15
CA ARG A 172 23.07 0.84 -10.45
C ARG A 172 23.40 -0.23 -9.42
N ARG A 173 22.40 -0.98 -8.91
CA ARG A 173 22.60 -2.06 -7.94
C ARG A 173 22.82 -3.43 -8.56
N SER A 174 22.57 -3.57 -9.87
CA SER A 174 22.75 -4.81 -10.64
C SER A 174 24.05 -4.82 -11.47
N SER A 175 24.76 -3.69 -11.51
CA SER A 175 26.13 -3.55 -12.04
C SER A 175 27.15 -3.67 -10.89
#